data_98b160eb5fd31c503867a4542e7a3696
#
_entry.id   98b160eb5fd31c503867a4542e7a3696
#
_cell.length_a   1.000
_cell.length_b   1.000
_cell.length_c   1.000
_cell.angle_alpha   90.00
_cell.angle_beta   90.00
_cell.angle_gamma   90.00
#
_symmetry.space_group_name_H-M   'P 1'
#
loop_
_entity.id
_entity.type
_entity.pdbx_description
1 polymer ?
#
loop_
_entity_poly.entity_id
_entity_poly.type
_entity_poly.pdbx_seq_one_letter_code
_entity_poly.pdbx_strand_id
1 'polypeptide(L)'
;MNALYFGDSFDPWRNLAAEEIMFDEPDDAMTLYLWQNANTVVVGRNQNAWRECRAALLEQEGGRLARRTTGGGAVYHDLGNLNFSFACKREAYDLARQTSVILEAVRAL
;
A
#
# COMPACT_ATOMS: atom_id res chain seq x y z
N MET A 1 -5.04 -2.38 21.70
CA MET A 1 -5.73 -1.16 21.21
C MET A 1 -5.51 -1.04 19.71
N ASN A 2 -6.57 -0.83 18.96
CA ASN A 2 -6.44 -0.59 17.52
C ASN A 2 -5.79 0.76 17.25
N ALA A 3 -5.00 0.86 16.19
CA ALA A 3 -4.32 2.08 15.81
C ALA A 3 -4.63 2.47 14.36
N LEU A 4 -4.64 3.78 14.10
CA LEU A 4 -4.80 4.36 12.79
C LEU A 4 -3.62 5.29 12.51
N TYR A 5 -2.93 5.04 11.41
CA TYR A 5 -1.81 5.87 10.96
C TYR A 5 -2.10 6.45 9.58
N PHE A 6 -1.69 7.69 9.39
CA PHE A 6 -1.71 8.35 8.08
C PHE A 6 -0.28 8.52 7.60
N GLY A 7 -0.04 8.16 6.33
CA GLY A 7 1.23 8.46 5.69
C GLY A 7 1.45 9.97 5.60
N ASP A 8 2.62 10.44 5.97
CA ASP A 8 3.01 11.85 5.95
C ASP A 8 3.84 12.23 4.71
N SER A 9 3.96 11.31 3.77
CA SER A 9 4.78 11.45 2.56
C SER A 9 4.05 10.84 1.37
N PHE A 10 4.38 11.33 0.18
CA PHE A 10 3.95 10.74 -1.10
C PHE A 10 5.06 9.91 -1.77
N ASP A 11 6.15 9.68 -1.05
CA ASP A 11 7.28 8.88 -1.49
C ASP A 11 6.93 7.38 -1.38
N PRO A 12 6.89 6.63 -2.50
CA PRO A 12 6.49 5.22 -2.48
C PRO A 12 7.44 4.33 -1.69
N TRP A 13 8.73 4.63 -1.72
CA TRP A 13 9.73 3.80 -1.03
C TRP A 13 9.59 3.94 0.48
N ARG A 14 9.38 5.16 0.95
CA ARG A 14 9.11 5.42 2.38
C ARG A 14 7.81 4.77 2.84
N ASN A 15 6.75 4.92 2.05
CA ASN A 15 5.44 4.38 2.40
C ASN A 15 5.42 2.85 2.40
N LEU A 16 6.07 2.22 1.42
CA LEU A 16 6.19 0.76 1.37
C LEU A 16 7.09 0.22 2.48
N ALA A 17 8.16 0.95 2.85
CA ALA A 17 9.00 0.57 3.98
C ALA A 17 8.23 0.62 5.30
N ALA A 18 7.40 1.65 5.50
CA ALA A 18 6.53 1.75 6.67
C ALA A 18 5.53 0.58 6.74
N GLU A 19 4.91 0.24 5.62
CA GLU A 19 4.01 -0.91 5.52
C GLU A 19 4.71 -2.22 5.87
N GLU A 20 5.92 -2.43 5.35
CA GLU A 20 6.71 -3.63 5.62
C GLU A 20 7.01 -3.79 7.12
N ILE A 21 7.42 -2.70 7.78
CA ILE A 21 7.66 -2.71 9.24
C ILE A 21 6.38 -3.08 10.01
N MET A 22 5.24 -2.52 9.61
CA MET A 22 3.96 -2.83 10.26
C MET A 22 3.56 -4.29 10.09
N PHE A 23 3.88 -4.90 8.96
CA PHE A 23 3.57 -6.32 8.70
C PHE A 23 4.54 -7.28 9.41
N ASP A 24 5.80 -6.89 9.51
CA ASP A 24 6.82 -7.74 10.15
C ASP A 24 6.71 -7.74 11.68
N GLU A 25 6.25 -6.66 12.25
CA GLU A 25 6.11 -6.50 13.70
C GLU A 25 4.68 -6.08 14.08
N PRO A 26 3.68 -6.93 13.79
CA PRO A 26 2.30 -6.57 14.10
C PRO A 26 2.05 -6.61 15.60
N ASP A 27 1.40 -5.55 16.10
CA ASP A 27 0.91 -5.51 17.48
C ASP A 27 -0.22 -6.54 17.71
N ASP A 28 -0.56 -6.78 18.98
CA ASP A 28 -1.73 -7.58 19.34
C ASP A 28 -3.04 -6.98 18.82
N ALA A 29 -3.04 -5.67 18.60
CA ALA A 29 -4.15 -4.92 18.04
C ALA A 29 -4.05 -4.80 16.53
N MET A 30 -5.16 -4.45 15.89
CA MET A 30 -5.23 -4.14 14.47
C MET A 30 -4.67 -2.75 14.20
N THR A 31 -3.82 -2.63 13.19
CA THR A 31 -3.35 -1.34 12.69
C THR A 31 -3.92 -1.10 11.30
N LEU A 32 -4.52 0.06 11.08
CA LEU A 32 -4.91 0.55 9.75
C LEU A 32 -3.97 1.68 9.35
N TYR A 33 -3.35 1.54 8.19
CA TYR A 33 -2.45 2.52 7.60
C TYR A 33 -3.06 3.06 6.31
N LEU A 34 -3.28 4.36 6.25
CA LEU A 34 -3.78 5.07 5.07
C LEU A 34 -2.65 5.90 4.46
N TRP A 35 -2.40 5.71 3.17
CA TRP A 35 -1.25 6.32 2.52
C TRP A 35 -1.46 6.53 1.02
N GLN A 36 -0.68 7.43 0.44
CA GLN A 36 -0.75 7.80 -0.97
C GLN A 36 0.65 7.91 -1.56
N ASN A 37 0.78 7.58 -2.83
CA ASN A 37 2.00 7.79 -3.60
C ASN A 37 1.73 8.76 -4.75
N ALA A 38 2.68 9.64 -5.03
CA ALA A 38 2.63 10.51 -6.19
C ALA A 38 3.30 9.81 -7.39
N ASN A 39 2.64 9.80 -8.55
CA ASN A 39 3.18 9.38 -9.85
C ASN A 39 4.12 8.16 -9.76
N THR A 40 3.58 7.02 -9.37
CA THR A 40 4.37 5.81 -9.09
C THR A 40 3.75 4.59 -9.77
N VAL A 41 4.59 3.76 -10.38
CA VAL A 41 4.23 2.38 -10.72
C VAL A 41 4.73 1.49 -9.60
N VAL A 42 3.84 0.71 -9.00
CA VAL A 42 4.17 -0.29 -7.99
C VAL A 42 4.01 -1.67 -8.60
N VAL A 43 5.10 -2.42 -8.66
CA VAL A 43 5.07 -3.80 -9.15
C VAL A 43 4.99 -4.79 -8.00
N GLY A 44 4.43 -5.95 -8.27
CA GLY A 44 4.36 -7.04 -7.31
C GLY A 44 5.73 -7.65 -7.04
N ARG A 45 5.83 -8.37 -5.93
CA ARG A 45 7.08 -8.97 -5.44
C ARG A 45 7.85 -9.76 -6.51
N ASN A 46 7.15 -10.51 -7.35
CA ASN A 46 7.75 -11.44 -8.31
C ASN A 46 7.66 -10.98 -9.76
N GLN A 47 7.22 -9.74 -10.00
CA GLN A 47 7.09 -9.24 -11.37
C GLN A 47 8.40 -8.71 -11.92
N ASN A 48 8.58 -8.85 -13.24
CA ASN A 48 9.66 -8.20 -13.97
C ASN A 48 9.22 -6.77 -14.35
N ALA A 49 9.79 -5.78 -13.70
CA ALA A 49 9.43 -4.38 -13.90
C ALA A 49 9.59 -3.92 -15.35
N TRP A 50 10.60 -4.41 -16.05
CA TRP A 50 10.86 -4.08 -17.46
C TRP A 50 9.77 -4.57 -18.40
N ARG A 51 9.08 -5.66 -18.04
CA ARG A 51 7.94 -6.18 -18.81
C ARG A 51 6.65 -5.45 -18.50
N GLU A 52 6.49 -5.01 -17.25
CA GLU A 52 5.22 -4.46 -16.77
C GLU A 52 5.06 -2.97 -17.08
N CYS A 53 6.15 -2.23 -17.19
CA CYS A 53 6.07 -0.79 -17.49
C CYS A 53 7.30 -0.30 -18.26
N ARG A 54 7.15 0.89 -18.86
CA ARG A 54 8.25 1.61 -19.50
C ARG A 54 9.03 2.40 -18.45
N ALA A 55 9.88 1.70 -17.70
CA ALA A 55 10.59 2.28 -16.56
C ALA A 55 11.38 3.55 -16.88
N ALA A 56 12.12 3.54 -17.99
CA ALA A 56 12.91 4.71 -18.40
C ALA A 56 12.03 5.94 -18.71
N LEU A 57 10.90 5.73 -19.40
CA LEU A 57 9.97 6.81 -19.69
C LEU A 57 9.29 7.33 -18.42
N LEU A 58 8.91 6.44 -17.53
CA LEU A 58 8.33 6.80 -16.24
C LEU A 58 9.27 7.73 -15.46
N GLU A 59 10.55 7.36 -15.37
CA GLU A 59 11.57 8.15 -14.68
C GLU A 59 11.80 9.52 -15.38
N GLN A 60 11.85 9.55 -16.71
CA GLN A 60 11.99 10.79 -17.47
C GLN A 60 10.83 11.76 -17.23
N GLU A 61 9.64 11.23 -17.00
CA GLU A 61 8.44 12.02 -16.70
C GLU A 61 8.28 12.35 -15.20
N GLY A 62 9.31 12.11 -14.40
CA GLY A 62 9.32 12.40 -12.98
C GLY A 62 8.61 11.37 -12.10
N GLY A 63 8.24 10.23 -12.69
CA GLY A 63 7.64 9.12 -11.95
C GLY A 63 8.66 8.26 -11.23
N ARG A 64 8.16 7.38 -10.38
CA ARG A 64 8.96 6.46 -9.59
C ARG A 64 8.50 5.03 -9.80
N LEU A 65 9.43 4.11 -9.70
CA LEU A 65 9.17 2.67 -9.78
C LEU A 65 9.49 2.05 -8.42
N ALA A 66 8.54 1.34 -7.87
CA ALA A 66 8.71 0.67 -6.59
C ALA A 66 8.23 -0.77 -6.66
N ARG A 67 8.79 -1.62 -5.82
CA ARG A 67 8.38 -3.02 -5.67
C ARG A 67 7.83 -3.22 -4.26
N ARG A 68 6.61 -3.75 -4.16
CA ARG A 68 6.05 -4.13 -2.86
C ARG A 68 6.50 -5.53 -2.44
N THR A 69 6.40 -5.83 -1.17
CA THR A 69 6.76 -7.14 -0.60
C THR A 69 5.70 -8.21 -0.82
N THR A 70 4.50 -7.80 -1.21
CA THR A 70 3.37 -8.69 -1.48
C THR A 70 3.27 -9.03 -2.97
N GLY A 71 2.55 -10.10 -3.29
CA GLY A 71 2.34 -10.57 -4.66
C GLY A 71 1.34 -9.70 -5.44
N GLY A 72 0.98 -10.19 -6.62
CA GLY A 72 -0.02 -9.55 -7.48
C GLY A 72 0.58 -8.77 -8.64
N GLY A 73 -0.25 -8.02 -9.32
CA GLY A 73 0.06 -7.28 -10.54
C GLY A 73 0.63 -5.88 -10.32
N ALA A 74 1.05 -5.24 -11.41
CA ALA A 74 1.50 -3.86 -11.40
C ALA A 74 0.30 -2.90 -11.35
N VAL A 75 0.44 -1.83 -10.60
CA VAL A 75 -0.56 -0.77 -10.47
C VAL A 75 0.08 0.61 -10.59
N TYR A 76 -0.70 1.59 -11.04
CA TYR A 76 -0.27 2.97 -11.06
C TYR A 76 -0.93 3.74 -9.92
N HIS A 77 -0.11 4.47 -9.17
CA HIS A 77 -0.56 5.33 -8.08
C HIS A 77 -0.34 6.80 -8.41
N ASP A 78 -1.37 7.60 -8.21
CA ASP A 78 -1.28 9.05 -8.14
C ASP A 78 -2.02 9.54 -6.89
N LEU A 79 -2.15 10.86 -6.72
CA LEU A 79 -2.81 11.41 -5.53
C LEU A 79 -4.34 11.22 -5.54
N GLY A 80 -4.91 10.72 -6.62
CA GLY A 80 -6.30 10.28 -6.68
C GLY A 80 -6.54 8.88 -6.11
N ASN A 81 -5.48 8.16 -5.79
CA ASN A 81 -5.54 6.81 -5.24
C ASN A 81 -5.17 6.80 -3.76
N LEU A 82 -6.09 6.34 -2.92
CA LEU A 82 -5.83 6.12 -1.50
C LEU A 82 -5.59 4.64 -1.25
N ASN A 83 -4.43 4.33 -0.68
CA ASN A 83 -4.10 2.97 -0.25
C ASN A 83 -4.50 2.77 1.20
N PHE A 84 -4.96 1.57 1.51
CA PHE A 84 -5.19 1.16 2.89
C PHE A 84 -4.52 -0.19 3.14
N SER A 85 -3.86 -0.31 4.28
CA SER A 85 -3.20 -1.53 4.72
C SER A 85 -3.64 -1.89 6.13
N PHE A 86 -4.10 -3.12 6.32
CA PHE A 86 -4.41 -3.65 7.64
C PHE A 86 -3.27 -4.55 8.08
N ALA A 87 -2.64 -4.21 9.19
CA ALA A 87 -1.61 -5.04 9.82
C ALA A 87 -2.16 -5.64 11.12
N CYS A 88 -2.09 -6.96 11.21
CA CYS A 88 -2.53 -7.69 12.38
C CYS A 88 -1.81 -9.04 12.49
N LYS A 89 -1.87 -9.65 13.66
CA LYS A 89 -1.43 -11.03 13.81
C LYS A 89 -2.34 -11.97 13.02
N ARG A 90 -1.80 -13.12 12.64
CA ARG A 90 -2.52 -14.11 11.80
C ARG A 90 -3.85 -14.52 12.44
N GLU A 91 -3.91 -14.63 13.77
CA GLU A 91 -5.11 -15.03 14.51
C GLU A 91 -6.24 -14.00 14.41
N ALA A 92 -5.90 -12.74 14.17
CA ALA A 92 -6.86 -11.64 14.00
C ALA A 92 -7.24 -11.38 12.54
N TYR A 93 -6.63 -12.10 11.59
CA TYR A 93 -6.90 -11.91 10.17
C TYR A 93 -8.32 -12.38 9.81
N ASP A 94 -9.10 -11.45 9.29
CA ASP A 94 -10.46 -11.70 8.77
C ASP A 94 -10.71 -10.73 7.63
N LEU A 95 -10.55 -11.20 6.40
CA LEU A 95 -10.68 -10.36 5.21
C LEU A 95 -12.05 -9.70 5.10
N ALA A 96 -13.12 -10.43 5.37
CA ALA A 96 -14.48 -9.90 5.27
C ALA A 96 -14.71 -8.77 6.28
N ARG A 97 -14.27 -8.95 7.51
CA ARG A 97 -14.40 -7.95 8.58
C ARG A 97 -13.56 -6.70 8.28
N GLN A 98 -12.32 -6.89 7.84
CA GLN A 98 -11.41 -5.79 7.52
C GLN A 98 -11.91 -4.97 6.33
N THR A 99 -12.33 -5.62 5.25
CA THR A 99 -12.91 -4.91 4.11
C THR A 99 -14.25 -4.26 4.43
N SER A 100 -15.00 -4.77 5.39
CA SER A 100 -16.25 -4.13 5.83
C SER A 100 -16.02 -2.75 6.44
N VAL A 101 -14.88 -2.50 7.06
CA VAL A 101 -14.51 -1.18 7.60
C VAL A 101 -14.44 -0.16 6.46
N ILE A 102 -13.80 -0.51 5.35
CA ILE A 102 -13.71 0.37 4.18
C ILE A 102 -15.07 0.56 3.53
N LEU A 103 -15.86 -0.51 3.41
CA LEU A 103 -17.21 -0.43 2.85
C LEU A 103 -18.09 0.52 3.67
N GLU A 104 -18.07 0.42 4.98
CA GLU A 104 -18.84 1.30 5.87
C GLU A 104 -18.38 2.77 5.75
N ALA A 105 -17.06 3.00 5.66
CA ALA A 105 -16.52 4.35 5.47
C ALA A 105 -17.00 4.96 4.15
N VAL A 106 -17.00 4.20 3.06
CA VAL A 106 -17.47 4.66 1.75
C VAL A 106 -18.96 4.93 1.75
N ARG A 107 -19.76 4.08 2.40
CA ARG A 107 -21.20 4.27 2.53
C ARG A 107 -21.59 5.51 3.34
N ALA A 108 -20.71 5.93 4.27
CA ALA A 108 -20.93 7.13 5.08
C ALA A 108 -20.65 8.44 4.33
N LEU A 109 -20.02 8.37 3.15
CA LEU A 109 -19.78 9.53 2.30
C LEU A 109 -21.03 9.87 1.49
#